data_209b9f206021949be60e61d60b8eaba5
#
_entry.id   209b9f206021949be60e61d60b8eaba5
#
_cell.length_a   1.000
_cell.length_b   1.000
_cell.length_c   1.000
_cell.angle_alpha   90.00
_cell.angle_beta   90.00
_cell.angle_gamma   90.00
#
_symmetry.space_group_name_H-M   'P 1'
#
loop_
_entity.id
_entity.type
_entity.pdbx_description
1 polymer ?
#
loop_
_entity_poly.entity_id
_entity_poly.type
_entity_poly.pdbx_seq_one_letter_code
_entity_poly.pdbx_strand_id
1 'polypeptide(L)'
;SNVVLSPTVANCLRLITLTAVRRSEAAQMRFDQINGDRWAIPITKNGRAHVVSLCPLAMEIIEQQKALSNSLYVFESTSKAGHPITGDAVTRALERVRLKYLAELAPFSPHDLRRSAATGAAEYLDAPERLIELMLNHVPKDRLIRTYQVGTMADKLKALFLRWGDFIEASVARPLDKPDNVISVS
;
A
#
# COMPACT_ATOMS: atom_id res chain seq x y z
N SER A 1 10.79 -9.35 25.51
CA SER A 1 9.48 -9.60 24.89
C SER A 1 9.61 -9.54 23.38
N ASN A 2 9.09 -10.55 22.67
CA ASN A 2 9.05 -10.52 21.19
C ASN A 2 8.02 -9.46 20.76
N VAL A 3 8.46 -8.45 20.01
CA VAL A 3 7.55 -7.51 19.36
C VAL A 3 7.06 -8.17 18.08
N VAL A 4 5.82 -8.59 18.07
CA VAL A 4 5.18 -9.19 16.89
C VAL A 4 4.11 -8.21 16.40
N LEU A 5 4.07 -7.97 15.10
CA LEU A 5 2.92 -7.28 14.49
C LEU A 5 1.70 -8.20 14.58
N SER A 6 0.54 -7.64 14.95
CA SER A 6 -0.69 -8.39 14.76
C SER A 6 -0.89 -8.67 13.27
N PRO A 7 -1.52 -9.80 12.89
CA PRO A 7 -1.80 -10.10 11.49
C PRO A 7 -2.52 -8.96 10.77
N THR A 8 -3.47 -8.31 11.44
CA THR A 8 -4.22 -7.16 10.90
C THR A 8 -3.29 -5.99 10.54
N VAL A 9 -2.36 -5.61 11.44
CA VAL A 9 -1.43 -4.51 11.17
C VAL A 9 -0.40 -4.89 10.11
N ALA A 10 0.12 -6.12 10.14
CA ALA A 10 1.04 -6.63 9.12
C ALA A 10 0.40 -6.59 7.72
N ASN A 11 -0.84 -7.07 7.61
CA ASN A 11 -1.58 -7.08 6.36
C ASN A 11 -1.95 -5.66 5.88
N CYS A 12 -2.25 -4.74 6.80
CA CYS A 12 -2.45 -3.34 6.44
C CYS A 12 -1.18 -2.70 5.83
N LEU A 13 0.00 -2.96 6.41
CA LEU A 13 1.28 -2.49 5.86
C LEU A 13 1.58 -3.09 4.49
N ARG A 14 1.34 -4.41 4.32
CA ARG A 14 1.47 -5.08 3.02
C ARG A 14 0.54 -4.47 1.98
N LEU A 15 -0.73 -4.20 2.34
CA LEU A 15 -1.68 -3.56 1.43
C LEU A 15 -1.21 -2.15 1.02
N ILE A 16 -0.68 -1.34 1.95
CA ILE A 16 -0.11 -0.03 1.63
C ILE A 16 1.02 -0.16 0.60
N THR A 17 1.91 -1.14 0.76
CA THR A 17 3.01 -1.39 -0.18
C THR A 17 2.50 -1.76 -1.58
N LEU A 18 1.48 -2.63 -1.67
CA LEU A 18 0.92 -3.11 -2.93
C LEU A 18 0.06 -2.06 -3.66
N THR A 19 -0.60 -1.18 -2.93
CA THR A 19 -1.59 -0.25 -3.48
C THR A 19 -1.14 1.21 -3.49
N ALA A 20 -0.04 1.52 -2.82
CA ALA A 20 0.47 2.88 -2.66
C ALA A 20 -0.56 3.88 -2.08
N VAL A 21 -1.60 3.43 -1.41
CA VAL A 21 -2.59 4.30 -0.76
C VAL A 21 -2.04 4.92 0.53
N ARG A 22 -2.70 5.93 1.04
CA ARG A 22 -2.31 6.52 2.33
C ARG A 22 -2.67 5.58 3.47
N ARG A 23 -1.87 5.60 4.55
CA ARG A 23 -2.07 4.74 5.75
C ARG A 23 -3.47 4.84 6.33
N SER A 24 -4.07 6.04 6.33
CA SER A 24 -5.43 6.24 6.83
C SER A 24 -6.50 5.66 5.91
N GLU A 25 -6.27 5.71 4.61
CA GLU A 25 -7.15 5.12 3.61
C GLU A 25 -7.13 3.59 3.73
N ALA A 26 -5.94 2.99 3.83
CA ALA A 26 -5.80 1.55 4.05
C ALA A 26 -6.45 1.12 5.38
N ALA A 27 -6.13 1.80 6.48
CA ALA A 27 -6.66 1.47 7.80
C ALA A 27 -8.20 1.50 7.87
N GLN A 28 -8.83 2.38 7.09
CA GLN A 28 -10.28 2.56 7.04
C GLN A 28 -10.96 1.79 5.90
N MET A 29 -10.25 0.90 5.21
CA MET A 29 -10.80 0.08 4.12
C MET A 29 -12.00 -0.72 4.59
N ARG A 30 -13.05 -0.77 3.76
CA ARG A 30 -14.27 -1.51 4.05
C ARG A 30 -14.54 -2.57 2.98
N PHE A 31 -15.12 -3.69 3.39
CA PHE A 31 -15.48 -4.76 2.47
C PHE A 31 -16.52 -4.31 1.42
N ASP A 32 -17.46 -3.45 1.77
CA ASP A 32 -18.49 -2.94 0.85
C ASP A 32 -17.97 -1.95 -0.21
N GLN A 33 -16.70 -1.52 -0.09
CA GLN A 33 -16.01 -0.71 -1.09
C GLN A 33 -15.31 -1.54 -2.17
N ILE A 34 -15.33 -2.88 -2.03
CA ILE A 34 -14.60 -3.80 -2.90
C ILE A 34 -15.59 -4.48 -3.85
N ASN A 35 -15.31 -4.38 -5.15
CA ASN A 35 -16.07 -5.07 -6.18
C ASN A 35 -15.10 -5.77 -7.14
N GLY A 36 -15.05 -7.10 -7.04
CA GLY A 36 -14.06 -7.90 -7.74
C GLY A 36 -12.65 -7.47 -7.37
N ASP A 37 -11.82 -7.16 -8.34
CA ASP A 37 -10.45 -6.69 -8.19
C ASP A 37 -10.32 -5.16 -8.05
N ARG A 38 -11.39 -4.47 -7.69
CA ARG A 38 -11.43 -3.01 -7.60
C ARG A 38 -11.85 -2.55 -6.21
N TRP A 39 -11.06 -1.68 -5.62
CA TRP A 39 -11.39 -0.98 -4.38
C TRP A 39 -11.72 0.48 -4.68
N ALA A 40 -12.95 0.87 -4.43
CA ALA A 40 -13.44 2.25 -4.62
C ALA A 40 -13.40 3.01 -3.29
N ILE A 41 -12.48 3.97 -3.16
CA ILE A 41 -12.40 4.88 -2.02
C ILE A 41 -13.24 6.12 -2.36
N PRO A 42 -14.40 6.32 -1.72
CA PRO A 42 -15.34 7.37 -2.14
C PRO A 42 -14.80 8.78 -1.91
N ILE A 43 -14.09 9.00 -0.81
CA ILE A 43 -13.49 10.29 -0.46
C ILE A 43 -12.10 10.03 0.12
N THR A 44 -11.08 10.56 -0.55
CA THR A 44 -9.70 10.55 -0.05
C THR A 44 -9.35 11.88 0.63
N LYS A 45 -8.16 11.97 1.23
CA LYS A 45 -7.65 13.21 1.83
C LYS A 45 -7.71 14.42 0.87
N ASN A 46 -7.68 14.18 -0.44
CA ASN A 46 -7.75 15.24 -1.46
C ASN A 46 -9.21 15.60 -1.85
N GLY A 47 -10.21 15.09 -1.14
CA GLY A 47 -11.64 15.32 -1.42
C GLY A 47 -12.15 14.62 -2.69
N ARG A 48 -11.43 13.64 -3.23
CA ARG A 48 -11.77 12.94 -4.49
C ARG A 48 -11.90 11.45 -4.26
N ALA A 49 -12.76 10.84 -5.08
CA ALA A 49 -12.79 9.39 -5.19
C ALA A 49 -11.48 8.86 -5.82
N HIS A 50 -11.10 7.66 -5.41
CA HIS A 50 -9.97 6.93 -5.97
C HIS A 50 -10.35 5.47 -6.17
N VAL A 51 -10.04 4.92 -7.33
CA VAL A 51 -10.22 3.50 -7.63
C VAL A 51 -8.85 2.85 -7.72
N VAL A 52 -8.62 1.89 -6.87
CA VAL A 52 -7.40 1.10 -6.80
C VAL A 52 -7.67 -0.27 -7.41
N SER A 53 -6.84 -0.73 -8.32
CA SER A 53 -6.88 -2.12 -8.78
C SER A 53 -6.07 -3.00 -7.83
N LEU A 54 -6.70 -4.08 -7.37
CA LEU A 54 -6.13 -5.01 -6.41
C LEU A 54 -5.44 -6.14 -7.18
N CYS A 55 -4.13 -6.27 -7.01
CA CYS A 55 -3.38 -7.41 -7.53
C CYS A 55 -3.72 -8.70 -6.73
N PRO A 56 -3.36 -9.90 -7.22
CA PRO A 56 -3.65 -11.16 -6.53
C PRO A 56 -3.22 -11.18 -5.07
N LEU A 57 -2.01 -10.73 -4.75
CA LEU A 57 -1.53 -10.64 -3.36
C LEU A 57 -2.40 -9.73 -2.48
N ALA A 58 -2.90 -8.61 -3.02
CA ALA A 58 -3.78 -7.73 -2.28
C ALA A 58 -5.14 -8.39 -2.03
N MET A 59 -5.64 -9.17 -2.98
CA MET A 59 -6.87 -9.94 -2.81
C MET A 59 -6.71 -11.05 -1.75
N GLU A 60 -5.59 -11.75 -1.73
CA GLU A 60 -5.28 -12.73 -0.68
C GLU A 60 -5.27 -12.12 0.71
N ILE A 61 -4.67 -10.93 0.87
CA ILE A 61 -4.68 -10.18 2.13
C ILE A 61 -6.12 -9.90 2.57
N ILE A 62 -6.99 -9.47 1.65
CA ILE A 62 -8.39 -9.16 1.95
C ILE A 62 -9.14 -10.42 2.38
N GLU A 63 -8.93 -11.55 1.69
CA GLU A 63 -9.54 -12.83 2.08
C GLU A 63 -9.06 -13.30 3.46
N GLN A 64 -7.77 -13.16 3.77
CA GLN A 64 -7.25 -13.43 5.11
C GLN A 64 -7.92 -12.55 6.17
N GLN A 65 -8.17 -11.29 5.86
CA GLN A 65 -8.82 -10.36 6.79
C GLN A 65 -10.31 -10.67 7.00
N LYS A 66 -11.01 -11.26 6.04
CA LYS A 66 -12.39 -11.73 6.24
C LYS A 66 -12.51 -12.76 7.37
N ALA A 67 -11.48 -13.59 7.54
CA ALA A 67 -11.45 -14.55 8.64
C ALA A 67 -11.12 -13.92 10.01
N LEU A 68 -10.57 -12.71 10.02
CA LEU A 68 -10.09 -12.01 11.23
C LEU A 68 -11.02 -10.87 11.67
N SER A 69 -11.82 -10.33 10.76
CA SER A 69 -12.72 -9.20 11.02
C SER A 69 -14.17 -9.66 11.12
N ASN A 70 -14.87 -9.19 12.16
CA ASN A 70 -16.30 -9.39 12.35
C ASN A 70 -17.11 -8.11 12.06
N SER A 71 -16.53 -7.13 11.36
CA SER A 71 -17.12 -5.83 11.09
C SER A 71 -17.12 -5.50 9.59
N LEU A 72 -17.61 -4.31 9.25
CA LEU A 72 -17.53 -3.78 7.89
C LEU A 72 -16.08 -3.45 7.46
N TYR A 73 -15.15 -3.31 8.40
CA TYR A 73 -13.79 -2.89 8.13
C TYR A 73 -12.89 -4.08 7.84
N VAL A 74 -12.08 -3.99 6.79
CA VAL A 74 -11.08 -5.01 6.44
C VAL A 74 -10.06 -5.15 7.57
N PHE A 75 -9.62 -4.04 8.13
CA PHE A 75 -8.65 -3.99 9.22
C PHE A 75 -9.33 -3.56 10.53
N GLU A 76 -10.08 -4.48 11.12
CA GLU A 76 -10.77 -4.23 12.39
C GLU A 76 -9.79 -4.12 13.55
N SER A 77 -10.09 -3.20 14.47
CA SER A 77 -9.29 -3.01 15.69
C SER A 77 -9.55 -4.10 16.72
N THR A 78 -8.49 -4.73 17.20
CA THR A 78 -8.58 -5.71 18.29
C THR A 78 -8.91 -5.05 19.65
N SER A 79 -8.68 -3.75 19.79
CA SER A 79 -8.95 -3.00 21.02
C SER A 79 -10.35 -2.36 21.04
N LYS A 80 -11.01 -2.23 19.88
CA LYS A 80 -12.32 -1.62 19.75
C LYS A 80 -13.11 -2.31 18.65
N ALA A 81 -13.91 -3.30 19.02
CA ALA A 81 -14.73 -4.05 18.09
C ALA A 81 -15.66 -3.14 17.26
N GLY A 82 -15.90 -3.49 16.00
CA GLY A 82 -16.72 -2.71 15.08
C GLY A 82 -16.05 -1.43 14.53
N HIS A 83 -14.79 -1.18 14.87
CA HIS A 83 -14.04 0.01 14.41
C HIS A 83 -12.76 -0.42 13.69
N PRO A 84 -12.27 0.39 12.74
CA PRO A 84 -11.00 0.11 12.07
C PRO A 84 -9.82 0.38 12.99
N ILE A 85 -8.66 -0.21 12.67
CA ILE A 85 -7.39 0.24 13.24
C ILE A 85 -7.14 1.71 12.85
N THR A 86 -6.38 2.43 13.66
CA THR A 86 -6.00 3.81 13.33
C THR A 86 -4.70 3.85 12.53
N GLY A 87 -4.53 4.83 11.65
CA GLY A 87 -3.28 5.06 10.95
C GLY A 87 -2.10 5.25 11.93
N ASP A 88 -2.33 5.87 13.09
CA ASP A 88 -1.31 6.05 14.11
C ASP A 88 -0.93 4.73 14.80
N ALA A 89 -1.88 3.81 14.98
CA ALA A 89 -1.57 2.47 15.47
C ALA A 89 -0.65 1.72 14.50
N VAL A 90 -0.91 1.83 13.18
CA VAL A 90 -0.06 1.26 12.13
C VAL A 90 1.35 1.86 12.18
N THR A 91 1.47 3.17 12.31
CA THR A 91 2.78 3.85 12.42
C THR A 91 3.57 3.40 13.65
N ARG A 92 2.94 3.43 14.83
CA ARG A 92 3.60 3.01 16.08
C ARG A 92 4.01 1.54 16.07
N ALA A 93 3.21 0.69 15.44
CA ALA A 93 3.54 -0.73 15.32
C ALA A 93 4.75 -0.96 14.41
N LEU A 94 4.81 -0.29 13.26
CA LEU A 94 5.95 -0.33 12.35
C LEU A 94 7.22 0.19 13.04
N GLU A 95 7.13 1.30 13.75
CA GLU A 95 8.26 1.89 14.47
C GLU A 95 8.83 0.93 15.54
N ARG A 96 7.97 0.26 16.33
CA ARG A 96 8.43 -0.74 17.30
C ARG A 96 9.19 -1.89 16.64
N VAL A 97 8.70 -2.40 15.51
CA VAL A 97 9.37 -3.46 14.76
C VAL A 97 10.70 -2.96 14.19
N ARG A 98 10.71 -1.78 13.59
CA ARG A 98 11.92 -1.15 13.06
C ARG A 98 13.00 -1.00 14.13
N LEU A 99 12.67 -0.41 15.25
CA LEU A 99 13.62 -0.20 16.36
C LEU A 99 14.19 -1.52 16.89
N LYS A 100 13.43 -2.60 16.85
CA LYS A 100 13.86 -3.87 17.41
C LYS A 100 14.61 -4.76 16.42
N TYR A 101 14.18 -4.80 15.16
CA TYR A 101 14.66 -5.78 14.20
C TYR A 101 15.36 -5.18 12.98
N LEU A 102 15.23 -3.86 12.77
CA LEU A 102 15.72 -3.14 11.60
C LEU A 102 16.39 -1.83 12.03
N ALA A 103 17.06 -1.82 13.21
CA ALA A 103 17.64 -0.61 13.80
C ALA A 103 18.79 -0.04 12.95
N GLU A 104 19.44 -0.89 12.15
CA GLU A 104 20.49 -0.50 11.20
C GLU A 104 19.96 0.24 9.96
N LEU A 105 18.67 0.10 9.67
CA LEU A 105 18.06 0.82 8.56
C LEU A 105 17.71 2.26 8.96
N ALA A 106 17.86 3.19 8.02
CA ALA A 106 17.39 4.55 8.20
C ALA A 106 15.91 4.57 8.64
N PRO A 107 15.49 5.53 9.49
CA PRO A 107 14.10 5.63 9.90
C PRO A 107 13.13 5.71 8.72
N PHE A 108 12.10 4.88 8.73
CA PHE A 108 11.05 4.89 7.72
C PHE A 108 9.66 4.71 8.34
N SER A 109 8.65 5.15 7.64
CA SER A 109 7.25 5.21 8.06
C SER A 109 6.34 4.52 7.02
N PRO A 110 5.04 4.31 7.30
CA PRO A 110 4.10 3.84 6.28
C PRO A 110 4.00 4.74 5.05
N HIS A 111 4.33 6.03 5.17
CA HIS A 111 4.38 6.95 4.04
C HIS A 111 5.56 6.64 3.11
N ASP A 112 6.67 6.19 3.66
CA ASP A 112 7.83 5.81 2.85
C ASP A 112 7.59 4.52 2.07
N LEU A 113 6.77 3.58 2.56
CA LEU A 113 6.32 2.42 1.78
C LEU A 113 5.57 2.87 0.50
N ARG A 114 4.71 3.87 0.63
CA ARG A 114 4.02 4.46 -0.52
C ARG A 114 4.99 5.17 -1.48
N ARG A 115 5.99 5.88 -0.96
CA ARG A 115 7.04 6.51 -1.77
C ARG A 115 7.87 5.45 -2.50
N SER A 116 8.23 4.36 -1.81
CA SER A 116 8.95 3.24 -2.42
C SER A 116 8.16 2.60 -3.56
N ALA A 117 6.83 2.50 -3.45
CA ALA A 117 5.99 2.02 -4.54
C ALA A 117 6.05 2.95 -5.75
N ALA A 118 6.02 4.27 -5.54
CA ALA A 118 6.15 5.25 -6.64
C ALA A 118 7.54 5.21 -7.30
N THR A 119 8.61 5.20 -6.48
CA THR A 119 9.98 5.11 -6.97
C THR A 119 10.22 3.78 -7.69
N GLY A 120 9.79 2.66 -7.10
CA GLY A 120 9.94 1.35 -7.72
C GLY A 120 9.15 1.20 -9.02
N ALA A 121 7.96 1.78 -9.11
CA ALA A 121 7.21 1.82 -10.35
C ALA A 121 7.96 2.60 -11.46
N ALA A 122 8.64 3.69 -11.11
CA ALA A 122 9.46 4.44 -12.04
C ALA A 122 10.72 3.65 -12.44
N GLU A 123 11.49 3.17 -11.47
CA GLU A 123 12.83 2.62 -11.68
C GLU A 123 12.82 1.19 -12.24
N TYR A 124 11.88 0.35 -11.80
CA TYR A 124 11.87 -1.08 -12.16
C TYR A 124 10.80 -1.46 -13.18
N LEU A 125 9.78 -0.61 -13.35
CA LEU A 125 8.67 -0.90 -14.28
C LEU A 125 8.59 0.10 -15.43
N ASP A 126 9.49 1.08 -15.52
CA ASP A 126 9.47 2.16 -16.52
C ASP A 126 8.11 2.85 -16.61
N ALA A 127 7.43 3.00 -15.45
CA ALA A 127 6.10 3.57 -15.42
C ALA A 127 6.15 5.08 -15.70
N PRO A 128 5.36 5.59 -16.68
CA PRO A 128 5.29 7.02 -16.93
C PRO A 128 4.85 7.79 -15.68
N GLU A 129 5.46 8.96 -15.42
CA GLU A 129 5.16 9.83 -14.27
C GLU A 129 3.67 10.04 -14.09
N ARG A 130 2.93 10.24 -15.19
CA ARG A 130 1.48 10.40 -15.15
C ARG A 130 0.75 9.21 -14.55
N LEU A 131 1.16 7.99 -14.83
CA LEU A 131 0.54 6.79 -14.24
C LEU A 131 0.88 6.68 -12.75
N ILE A 132 2.08 7.05 -12.37
CA ILE A 132 2.52 7.12 -10.96
C ILE A 132 1.69 8.15 -10.20
N GLU A 133 1.47 9.34 -10.76
CA GLU A 133 0.61 10.36 -10.17
C GLU A 133 -0.84 9.88 -9.99
N LEU A 134 -1.37 9.12 -10.96
CA LEU A 134 -2.69 8.50 -10.84
C LEU A 134 -2.71 7.39 -9.78
N MET A 135 -1.69 6.55 -9.74
CA MET A 135 -1.52 5.51 -8.71
C MET A 135 -1.51 6.12 -7.30
N LEU A 136 -0.87 7.26 -7.16
CA LEU A 136 -0.82 8.02 -5.92
C LEU A 136 -2.06 8.89 -5.67
N ASN A 137 -3.03 8.92 -6.55
CA ASN A 137 -4.17 9.84 -6.47
C ASN A 137 -3.73 11.29 -6.22
N HIS A 138 -2.67 11.71 -6.91
CA HIS A 138 -2.25 13.11 -6.89
C HIS A 138 -3.11 13.93 -7.84
N VAL A 139 -3.31 15.20 -7.49
CA VAL A 139 -4.05 16.13 -8.34
C VAL A 139 -3.15 16.60 -9.45
N PRO A 140 -3.44 16.32 -10.75
CA PRO A 140 -2.69 16.90 -11.84
C PRO A 140 -2.70 18.43 -11.74
N LYS A 141 -1.54 19.05 -11.89
CA LYS A 141 -1.41 20.52 -11.88
C LYS A 141 -2.15 21.18 -13.03
N ASP A 142 -2.28 20.49 -14.18
CA ASP A 142 -2.93 21.01 -15.37
C ASP A 142 -4.41 20.61 -15.48
N ARG A 143 -5.25 21.64 -15.60
CA ARG A 143 -6.71 21.53 -15.72
C ARG A 143 -7.18 20.93 -17.04
N LEU A 144 -6.40 21.07 -18.11
CA LEU A 144 -6.72 20.62 -19.47
C LEU A 144 -6.64 19.09 -19.66
N ILE A 145 -5.94 18.39 -18.79
CA ILE A 145 -5.67 16.96 -18.91
C ILE A 145 -6.82 16.10 -18.32
N ARG A 146 -7.83 16.72 -17.71
CA ARG A 146 -8.90 16.02 -16.99
C ARG A 146 -9.92 15.29 -17.86
N THR A 147 -10.07 15.66 -19.13
CA THR A 147 -11.25 15.27 -19.92
C THR A 147 -10.97 14.23 -21.01
N TYR A 148 -9.73 14.07 -21.43
CA TYR A 148 -9.39 13.18 -22.53
C TYR A 148 -8.73 11.88 -22.04
N GLN A 149 -9.36 10.72 -22.23
CA GLN A 149 -8.82 9.36 -22.02
C GLN A 149 -9.10 8.66 -20.67
N VAL A 150 -10.31 8.76 -20.13
CA VAL A 150 -10.64 8.06 -18.87
C VAL A 150 -10.55 6.52 -19.05
N GLY A 151 -10.96 5.94 -20.16
CA GLY A 151 -10.94 4.48 -20.37
C GLY A 151 -9.53 3.90 -20.51
N THR A 152 -8.76 4.39 -21.49
CA THR A 152 -7.41 3.89 -21.79
C THR A 152 -6.41 4.11 -20.64
N MET A 153 -6.58 5.15 -19.85
CA MET A 153 -5.74 5.38 -18.67
C MET A 153 -6.10 4.48 -17.51
N ALA A 154 -7.38 4.12 -17.34
CA ALA A 154 -7.82 3.18 -16.33
C ALA A 154 -7.21 1.79 -16.53
N ASP A 155 -7.19 1.29 -17.77
CA ASP A 155 -6.59 -0.01 -18.13
C ASP A 155 -5.07 0.01 -17.91
N LYS A 156 -4.39 1.08 -18.30
CA LYS A 156 -2.95 1.25 -18.06
C LYS A 156 -2.62 1.33 -16.57
N LEU A 157 -3.46 2.02 -15.80
CA LEU A 157 -3.29 2.10 -14.36
C LEU A 157 -3.54 0.74 -13.70
N LYS A 158 -4.55 -0.02 -14.13
CA LYS A 158 -4.77 -1.40 -13.69
C LYS A 158 -3.54 -2.25 -13.99
N ALA A 159 -3.03 -2.21 -15.20
CA ALA A 159 -1.83 -2.95 -15.59
C ALA A 159 -0.61 -2.57 -14.73
N LEU A 160 -0.47 -1.29 -14.34
CA LEU A 160 0.61 -0.86 -13.44
C LEU A 160 0.46 -1.49 -12.05
N PHE A 161 -0.73 -1.50 -11.45
CA PHE A 161 -0.95 -2.14 -10.16
C PHE A 161 -0.66 -3.65 -10.18
N LEU A 162 -1.03 -4.34 -11.25
CA LEU A 162 -0.74 -5.77 -11.41
C LEU A 162 0.77 -6.02 -11.51
N ARG A 163 1.46 -5.32 -12.41
CA ARG A 163 2.92 -5.43 -12.58
C ARG A 163 3.68 -5.07 -11.29
N TRP A 164 3.18 -4.09 -10.54
CA TRP A 164 3.77 -3.75 -9.24
C TRP A 164 3.58 -4.89 -8.22
N GLY A 165 2.40 -5.51 -8.17
CA GLY A 165 2.16 -6.69 -7.35
C GLY A 165 3.11 -7.84 -7.69
N ASP A 166 3.24 -8.17 -8.97
CA ASP A 166 4.15 -9.22 -9.46
C ASP A 166 5.62 -8.92 -9.11
N PHE A 167 6.04 -7.65 -9.23
CA PHE A 167 7.39 -7.21 -8.83
C PHE A 167 7.63 -7.41 -7.32
N ILE A 168 6.67 -7.02 -6.48
CA ILE A 168 6.78 -7.21 -5.02
C ILE A 168 6.83 -8.70 -4.69
N GLU A 169 5.99 -9.53 -5.28
CA GLU A 169 5.98 -10.98 -5.07
C GLU A 169 7.33 -11.60 -5.43
N ALA A 170 7.85 -11.28 -6.60
CA ALA A 170 9.17 -11.75 -7.03
C ALA A 170 10.31 -11.27 -6.13
N SER A 171 10.20 -10.03 -5.60
CA SER A 171 11.20 -9.44 -4.71
C SER A 171 11.22 -10.13 -3.34
N VAL A 172 10.05 -10.50 -2.81
CA VAL A 172 9.93 -11.20 -1.51
C VAL A 172 10.36 -12.67 -1.63
N ALA A 173 10.14 -13.30 -2.79
CA ALA A 173 10.53 -14.68 -3.04
C ALA A 173 12.05 -14.86 -3.22
N ARG A 174 12.80 -13.79 -3.51
CA ARG A 174 14.26 -13.87 -3.61
C ARG A 174 14.86 -13.97 -2.21
N PRO A 175 15.82 -14.90 -1.97
CA PRO A 175 16.66 -14.84 -0.78
C PRO A 175 17.32 -13.45 -0.71
N LEU A 176 17.35 -12.85 0.47
CA LEU A 176 18.13 -11.64 0.68
C LEU A 176 19.61 -12.03 0.57
N ASP A 177 20.18 -11.87 -0.61
CA ASP A 177 21.63 -11.81 -0.73
C ASP A 177 22.07 -10.65 0.15
N LYS A 178 22.92 -10.94 1.14
CA LYS A 178 23.53 -9.87 1.95
C LYS A 178 24.20 -8.92 0.96
N PRO A 179 23.94 -7.61 1.04
CA PRO A 179 24.60 -6.68 0.15
C PRO A 179 26.10 -6.79 0.35
N ASP A 180 26.83 -7.22 -0.68
CA ASP A 180 28.29 -7.35 -0.68
C ASP A 180 29.03 -5.99 -0.64
N ASN A 181 28.33 -4.90 -0.39
CA ASN A 181 28.91 -3.57 -0.37
C ASN A 181 28.42 -2.72 0.81
N VAL A 182 28.94 -3.02 2.00
CA VAL A 182 29.16 -1.95 2.96
C VAL A 182 30.44 -1.23 2.52
N ILE A 183 30.31 -0.17 1.74
CA ILE A 183 31.42 0.76 1.51
C ILE A 183 31.74 1.36 2.89
N SER A 184 32.81 0.91 3.51
CA SER A 184 33.40 1.55 4.67
C SER A 184 33.96 2.88 4.18
N VAL A 185 33.26 3.97 4.46
CA VAL A 185 33.79 5.32 4.31
C VAL A 185 34.71 5.55 5.51
N SER A 186 36.01 5.54 5.22
CA SER A 186 37.10 5.94 6.14
C SER A 186 37.03 7.44 6.42
#